data_0c4053bae8701f6cb376d92a9b0b9448
#
_entry.id   0c4053bae8701f6cb376d92a9b0b9448
#
_cell.length_a   1.000
_cell.length_b   1.000
_cell.length_c   1.000
_cell.angle_alpha   90.00
_cell.angle_beta   90.00
_cell.angle_gamma   90.00
#
_symmetry.space_group_name_H-M   'P 1'
#
loop_
_entity.id
_entity.type
_entity.pdbx_description
1 polymer ?
#
loop_
_entity_poly.entity_id
_entity_poly.type
_entity_poly.pdbx_seq_one_letter_code
_entity_poly.pdbx_strand_id
1 'polypeptide(L)'
;EIIDKDGVKTLRITNATKSAVDYWNNLTSITGFSTSVGYDAGVATADCSYGGWVRMGPNTSYQRTGTLLHEFLHGVGVIPWANTEWSRHNLRSGVNGDGYGTGQWLGDRATEVVRFLANNNTDVLSGDHQHMWPYGINGAHEDDGSELLYIANSLVIQALGEDGLQHTGSSFSRPYFSFDNNPADKYYIKNEDADCGLASSYLTITRTGSLTVKVMSSEQAAANDSAAWTITFSPSNQYYQLRNVATGRYITYTAANTISTIDQVVPSTSENFQFMPGRNKVDTGDPDLDRKAYWIIHPEGNWSPKCLAGVANSANTTAAT
;
A
#
# COMPACT_ATOMS: atom_id res chain seq x y z
N GLU A 1 21.14 13.91 -14.44
CA GLU A 1 21.97 14.39 -13.32
C GLU A 1 21.81 15.90 -13.25
N ILE A 2 21.21 16.41 -12.16
CA ILE A 2 21.05 17.84 -11.97
C ILE A 2 22.27 18.32 -11.18
N ILE A 3 23.13 19.08 -11.81
CA ILE A 3 24.27 19.72 -11.16
C ILE A 3 23.86 21.13 -10.80
N ASP A 4 23.75 21.40 -9.52
CA ASP A 4 23.47 22.74 -8.97
C ASP A 4 24.77 23.54 -8.78
N LYS A 5 24.68 24.84 -8.99
CA LYS A 5 25.78 25.77 -8.72
C LYS A 5 26.22 25.80 -7.26
N ASP A 6 25.34 25.40 -6.33
CA ASP A 6 25.61 25.32 -4.89
C ASP A 6 25.81 23.88 -4.36
N GLY A 7 25.85 22.88 -5.22
CA GLY A 7 26.19 21.45 -5.00
C GLY A 7 25.46 20.68 -3.90
N VAL A 8 25.08 21.31 -2.81
CA VAL A 8 24.49 20.68 -1.62
C VAL A 8 22.96 20.70 -1.67
N LYS A 9 22.34 21.73 -2.22
CA LYS A 9 20.87 21.85 -2.27
C LYS A 9 20.28 20.82 -3.24
N THR A 10 20.91 20.66 -4.37
CA THR A 10 20.48 19.73 -5.41
C THR A 10 20.61 18.29 -4.97
N LEU A 11 21.63 17.94 -4.20
CA LEU A 11 21.78 16.57 -3.71
C LEU A 11 20.61 16.15 -2.80
N ARG A 12 20.14 17.05 -1.91
CA ARG A 12 18.96 16.76 -1.07
C ARG A 12 17.70 16.56 -1.91
N ILE A 13 17.42 17.48 -2.82
CA ILE A 13 16.26 17.41 -3.72
C ILE A 13 16.34 16.16 -4.60
N THR A 14 17.50 15.87 -5.16
CA THR A 14 17.71 14.67 -5.98
C THR A 14 17.49 13.39 -5.19
N ASN A 15 18.03 13.30 -3.98
CA ASN A 15 17.85 12.12 -3.12
C ASN A 15 16.38 11.96 -2.68
N ALA A 16 15.73 13.05 -2.29
CA ALA A 16 14.32 13.07 -1.95
C ALA A 16 13.44 12.63 -3.14
N THR A 17 13.75 13.13 -4.34
CA THR A 17 13.05 12.75 -5.57
C THR A 17 13.22 11.28 -5.89
N LYS A 18 14.44 10.76 -5.85
CA LYS A 18 14.70 9.33 -6.07
C LYS A 18 13.93 8.46 -5.08
N SER A 19 13.97 8.82 -3.80
CA SER A 19 13.23 8.10 -2.77
C SER A 19 11.73 8.12 -3.02
N ALA A 20 11.13 9.27 -3.32
CA ALA A 20 9.70 9.39 -3.61
C ALA A 20 9.29 8.56 -4.86
N VAL A 21 10.11 8.61 -5.91
CA VAL A 21 9.91 7.79 -7.13
C VAL A 21 10.00 6.31 -6.80
N ASP A 22 10.94 5.89 -5.95
CA ASP A 22 11.08 4.49 -5.53
C ASP A 22 9.82 4.01 -4.77
N TYR A 23 9.28 4.85 -3.87
CA TYR A 23 8.01 4.51 -3.20
C TYR A 23 6.88 4.32 -4.21
N TRP A 24 6.70 5.24 -5.15
CA TRP A 24 5.63 5.12 -6.14
C TRP A 24 5.83 3.97 -7.11
N ASN A 25 7.04 3.75 -7.61
CA ASN A 25 7.33 2.62 -8.50
C ASN A 25 7.10 1.26 -7.84
N ASN A 26 7.32 1.18 -6.53
CA ASN A 26 7.18 -0.07 -5.80
C ASN A 26 5.77 -0.29 -5.24
N LEU A 27 5.03 0.78 -4.95
CA LEU A 27 3.77 0.70 -4.21
C LEU A 27 2.53 1.13 -5.03
N THR A 28 2.72 1.65 -6.23
CA THR A 28 1.62 2.01 -7.12
C THR A 28 1.73 1.30 -8.47
N SER A 29 0.61 1.20 -9.15
CA SER A 29 0.52 0.70 -10.53
C SER A 29 0.49 1.82 -11.58
N ILE A 30 0.80 3.04 -11.17
CA ILE A 30 0.72 4.20 -12.05
C ILE A 30 1.65 4.04 -13.25
N THR A 31 1.14 4.34 -14.43
CA THR A 31 1.89 4.38 -15.69
C THR A 31 1.66 5.68 -16.43
N GLY A 32 2.60 6.07 -17.28
CA GLY A 32 2.48 7.28 -18.09
C GLY A 32 2.66 8.59 -17.31
N PHE A 33 2.88 8.54 -16.01
CA PHE A 33 3.20 9.74 -15.23
C PHE A 33 4.70 10.04 -15.35
N SER A 34 5.02 11.27 -15.74
CA SER A 34 6.37 11.78 -15.70
C SER A 34 6.40 13.15 -15.04
N THR A 35 7.41 13.42 -14.26
CA THR A 35 7.56 14.68 -13.56
C THR A 35 8.97 15.24 -13.76
N SER A 36 9.08 16.55 -13.77
CA SER A 36 10.34 17.26 -13.63
C SER A 36 10.37 17.96 -12.28
N VAL A 37 11.49 17.83 -11.57
CA VAL A 37 11.68 18.46 -10.25
C VAL A 37 12.85 19.43 -10.35
N GLY A 38 12.60 20.69 -10.04
CA GLY A 38 13.60 21.76 -10.09
C GLY A 38 13.65 22.58 -8.81
N TYR A 39 14.81 23.21 -8.56
CA TYR A 39 14.94 24.21 -7.53
C TYR A 39 14.47 25.58 -8.03
N ASP A 40 13.65 26.27 -7.23
CA ASP A 40 13.21 27.63 -7.52
C ASP A 40 13.24 28.48 -6.24
N ALA A 41 14.14 29.47 -6.19
CA ALA A 41 14.27 30.37 -5.04
C ALA A 41 13.03 31.25 -4.79
N GLY A 42 12.15 31.39 -5.79
CA GLY A 42 10.91 32.15 -5.69
C GLY A 42 9.76 31.40 -5.03
N VAL A 43 9.91 30.10 -4.78
CA VAL A 43 8.92 29.27 -4.11
C VAL A 43 9.28 29.14 -2.64
N ALA A 44 8.35 29.46 -1.74
CA ALA A 44 8.65 29.46 -0.29
C ALA A 44 8.87 28.03 0.25
N THR A 45 8.09 27.09 -0.23
CA THR A 45 8.06 25.68 0.21
C THR A 45 8.33 24.75 -0.99
N ALA A 46 7.28 24.21 -1.55
CA ALA A 46 7.27 23.48 -2.81
C ALA A 46 5.91 23.71 -3.47
N ASP A 47 5.81 23.41 -4.74
CA ASP A 47 4.55 23.31 -5.47
C ASP A 47 4.67 22.34 -6.65
N CYS A 48 3.51 21.85 -7.13
CA CYS A 48 3.45 21.02 -8.32
C CYS A 48 2.27 21.43 -9.20
N SER A 49 2.51 21.50 -10.50
CA SER A 49 1.45 21.67 -11.48
C SER A 49 0.74 20.35 -11.75
N TYR A 50 -0.52 20.43 -12.12
CA TYR A 50 -1.23 19.28 -12.68
C TYR A 50 -0.47 18.75 -13.90
N GLY A 51 -0.18 17.46 -13.92
CA GLY A 51 0.65 16.83 -14.95
C GLY A 51 2.16 16.72 -14.59
N GLY A 52 2.59 17.25 -13.42
CA GLY A 52 3.87 16.85 -12.85
C GLY A 52 5.07 17.77 -13.10
N TRP A 53 4.93 19.07 -12.91
CA TRP A 53 6.09 19.96 -12.79
C TRP A 53 6.22 20.46 -11.36
N VAL A 54 7.28 20.00 -10.66
CA VAL A 54 7.55 20.30 -9.25
C VAL A 54 8.62 21.37 -9.11
N ARG A 55 8.35 22.40 -8.29
CA ARG A 55 9.35 23.37 -7.86
C ARG A 55 9.60 23.23 -6.37
N MET A 56 10.87 23.17 -6.01
CA MET A 56 11.32 23.05 -4.62
C MET A 56 12.01 24.34 -4.19
N GLY A 57 11.50 24.96 -3.13
CA GLY A 57 12.01 26.20 -2.59
C GLY A 57 13.30 26.06 -1.76
N PRO A 58 13.84 27.18 -1.26
CA PRO A 58 15.08 27.22 -0.48
C PRO A 58 14.95 26.65 0.94
N ASN A 59 13.73 26.51 1.46
CA ASN A 59 13.53 26.02 2.81
C ASN A 59 13.83 24.52 2.90
N THR A 60 14.92 24.19 3.60
CA THR A 60 15.44 22.83 3.72
C THR A 60 14.48 21.87 4.43
N SER A 61 13.55 22.39 5.25
CA SER A 61 12.52 21.57 5.90
C SER A 61 11.56 20.93 4.92
N TYR A 62 11.45 21.48 3.70
CA TYR A 62 10.63 20.95 2.62
C TYR A 62 11.44 20.17 1.57
N GLN A 63 12.77 20.17 1.63
CA GLN A 63 13.61 19.40 0.70
C GLN A 63 13.71 17.93 1.14
N ARG A 64 12.58 17.25 1.22
CA ARG A 64 12.39 15.91 1.80
C ARG A 64 11.55 15.01 0.92
N THR A 65 11.64 13.70 1.16
CA THR A 65 10.84 12.67 0.46
C THR A 65 9.34 12.91 0.64
N GLY A 66 8.89 13.20 1.86
CA GLY A 66 7.47 13.46 2.13
C GLY A 66 6.92 14.64 1.34
N THR A 67 7.68 15.73 1.21
CA THR A 67 7.28 16.85 0.35
C THR A 67 7.14 16.43 -1.11
N LEU A 68 8.07 15.64 -1.65
CA LEU A 68 7.96 15.17 -3.03
C LEU A 68 6.76 14.24 -3.22
N LEU A 69 6.46 13.36 -2.26
CA LEU A 69 5.26 12.54 -2.28
C LEU A 69 3.99 13.41 -2.27
N HIS A 70 3.96 14.47 -1.46
CA HIS A 70 2.87 15.44 -1.43
C HIS A 70 2.72 16.15 -2.79
N GLU A 71 3.79 16.69 -3.34
CA GLU A 71 3.74 17.40 -4.62
C GLU A 71 3.31 16.47 -5.78
N PHE A 72 3.72 15.22 -5.75
CA PHE A 72 3.27 14.24 -6.75
C PHE A 72 1.75 14.00 -6.70
N LEU A 73 1.10 14.14 -5.53
CA LEU A 73 -0.37 14.08 -5.43
C LEU A 73 -1.03 15.16 -6.30
N HIS A 74 -0.49 16.38 -6.27
CA HIS A 74 -0.97 17.45 -7.14
C HIS A 74 -0.78 17.11 -8.61
N GLY A 75 0.39 16.56 -8.95
CA GLY A 75 0.71 16.13 -10.31
C GLY A 75 -0.30 15.14 -10.88
N VAL A 76 -0.82 14.24 -10.06
CA VAL A 76 -1.77 13.20 -10.48
C VAL A 76 -3.23 13.55 -10.25
N GLY A 77 -3.54 14.73 -9.76
CA GLY A 77 -4.92 15.22 -9.76
C GLY A 77 -5.55 15.55 -8.42
N VAL A 78 -4.82 15.47 -7.31
CA VAL A 78 -5.25 16.03 -6.01
C VAL A 78 -5.03 17.55 -6.07
N ILE A 79 -5.87 18.26 -6.78
CA ILE A 79 -5.70 19.67 -7.14
C ILE A 79 -7.06 20.30 -7.44
N PRO A 80 -7.24 21.62 -7.23
CA PRO A 80 -8.51 22.32 -7.48
C PRO A 80 -8.73 22.56 -8.99
N TRP A 81 -8.72 21.51 -9.77
CA TRP A 81 -8.96 21.56 -11.21
C TRP A 81 -10.27 20.84 -11.55
N ALA A 82 -11.23 21.57 -12.13
CA ALA A 82 -12.58 21.04 -12.40
C ALA A 82 -12.63 19.73 -13.20
N ASN A 83 -11.56 19.39 -13.91
CA ASN A 83 -11.47 18.18 -14.72
C ASN A 83 -10.93 16.97 -13.96
N THR A 84 -10.51 17.12 -12.70
CA THR A 84 -10.00 16.00 -11.89
C THR A 84 -11.10 15.39 -11.04
N GLU A 85 -11.01 14.10 -10.80
CA GLU A 85 -11.97 13.42 -9.91
C GLU A 85 -11.86 13.94 -8.47
N TRP A 86 -10.70 14.41 -8.05
CA TRP A 86 -10.54 15.02 -6.72
C TRP A 86 -11.46 16.22 -6.52
N SER A 87 -11.65 17.02 -7.53
CA SER A 87 -12.49 18.24 -7.50
C SER A 87 -13.96 17.97 -7.88
N ARG A 88 -14.32 16.75 -8.27
CA ARG A 88 -15.70 16.42 -8.68
C ARG A 88 -16.57 16.03 -7.51
N HIS A 89 -17.86 16.33 -7.62
CA HIS A 89 -18.83 16.10 -6.57
C HIS A 89 -19.24 14.64 -6.40
N ASN A 90 -19.12 13.82 -7.46
CA ASN A 90 -19.54 12.42 -7.41
C ASN A 90 -18.65 11.52 -6.52
N LEU A 91 -17.42 11.96 -6.25
CA LEU A 91 -16.50 11.27 -5.36
C LEU A 91 -16.16 12.05 -4.08
N ARG A 92 -16.85 13.16 -3.82
CA ARG A 92 -16.68 14.00 -2.65
C ARG A 92 -18.01 14.28 -1.97
N SER A 93 -18.02 14.38 -0.64
CA SER A 93 -19.24 14.57 0.14
C SER A 93 -19.81 15.99 0.13
N GLY A 94 -19.10 16.94 -0.46
CA GLY A 94 -19.50 18.34 -0.51
C GLY A 94 -18.74 19.14 -1.54
N VAL A 95 -19.00 20.45 -1.56
CA VAL A 95 -18.33 21.43 -2.41
C VAL A 95 -17.89 22.63 -1.58
N ASN A 96 -16.80 23.26 -1.97
CA ASN A 96 -16.40 24.56 -1.44
C ASN A 96 -17.08 25.71 -2.21
N GLY A 97 -16.82 26.95 -1.80
CA GLY A 97 -17.47 28.13 -2.38
C GLY A 97 -17.10 28.44 -3.82
N ASP A 98 -16.03 27.87 -4.35
CA ASP A 98 -15.60 28.00 -5.75
C ASP A 98 -16.11 26.86 -6.65
N GLY A 99 -16.90 25.94 -6.11
CA GLY A 99 -17.54 24.86 -6.86
C GLY A 99 -16.74 23.57 -6.93
N TYR A 100 -15.56 23.49 -6.30
CA TYR A 100 -14.79 22.25 -6.25
C TYR A 100 -15.26 21.32 -5.14
N GLY A 101 -14.99 20.06 -5.31
CA GLY A 101 -15.27 19.04 -4.30
C GLY A 101 -14.45 19.23 -3.02
N THR A 102 -15.06 18.96 -1.90
CA THR A 102 -14.45 19.03 -0.56
C THR A 102 -15.04 17.95 0.34
N GLY A 103 -14.54 17.86 1.57
CA GLY A 103 -15.02 16.91 2.55
C GLY A 103 -14.48 15.50 2.33
N GLN A 104 -15.29 14.51 2.69
CA GLN A 104 -14.90 13.11 2.62
C GLN A 104 -14.83 12.60 1.19
N TRP A 105 -13.80 11.83 0.88
CA TRP A 105 -13.76 11.00 -0.33
C TRP A 105 -14.75 9.84 -0.20
N LEU A 106 -15.48 9.55 -1.27
CA LEU A 106 -16.57 8.56 -1.27
C LEU A 106 -16.20 7.23 -1.95
N GLY A 107 -14.97 7.13 -2.47
CA GLY A 107 -14.49 5.91 -3.10
C GLY A 107 -14.21 4.79 -2.08
N ASP A 108 -14.56 3.57 -2.44
CA ASP A 108 -14.47 2.41 -1.54
C ASP A 108 -13.03 2.01 -1.25
N ARG A 109 -12.14 2.09 -2.25
CA ARG A 109 -10.75 1.64 -2.11
C ARG A 109 -9.93 2.54 -1.19
N ALA A 110 -10.02 3.86 -1.35
CA ALA A 110 -9.34 4.78 -0.46
C ALA A 110 -9.86 4.68 0.97
N THR A 111 -11.18 4.49 1.13
CA THR A 111 -11.80 4.26 2.44
C THR A 111 -11.28 2.97 3.08
N GLU A 112 -11.21 1.87 2.34
CA GLU A 112 -10.66 0.60 2.81
C GLU A 112 -9.21 0.76 3.30
N VAL A 113 -8.36 1.37 2.48
CA VAL A 113 -6.94 1.57 2.81
C VAL A 113 -6.75 2.45 4.04
N VAL A 114 -7.49 3.57 4.14
CA VAL A 114 -7.39 4.45 5.31
C VAL A 114 -7.83 3.74 6.58
N ARG A 115 -8.95 3.00 6.56
CA ARG A 115 -9.42 2.22 7.71
C ARG A 115 -8.44 1.14 8.13
N PHE A 116 -7.84 0.48 7.16
CA PHE A 116 -6.79 -0.48 7.43
C PHE A 116 -5.58 0.16 8.11
N LEU A 117 -5.04 1.25 7.53
CA LEU A 117 -3.86 1.93 8.06
C LEU A 117 -4.10 2.50 9.47
N ALA A 118 -5.30 2.98 9.74
CA ALA A 118 -5.69 3.50 11.04
C ALA A 118 -6.11 2.42 12.05
N ASN A 119 -6.31 1.18 11.59
CA ASN A 119 -6.99 0.13 12.36
C ASN A 119 -8.32 0.62 12.97
N ASN A 120 -9.09 1.37 12.19
CA ASN A 120 -10.33 1.97 12.63
C ASN A 120 -11.37 1.97 11.50
N ASN A 121 -12.43 1.20 11.65
CA ASN A 121 -13.47 1.03 10.65
C ASN A 121 -14.35 2.27 10.41
N THR A 122 -14.16 3.34 11.18
CA THR A 122 -14.90 4.59 11.02
C THR A 122 -14.08 5.68 10.33
N ASP A 123 -12.78 5.47 10.16
CA ASP A 123 -11.91 6.44 9.52
C ASP A 123 -12.22 6.61 8.04
N VAL A 124 -12.00 7.82 7.55
CA VAL A 124 -12.28 8.22 6.19
C VAL A 124 -11.14 9.07 5.65
N LEU A 125 -10.95 9.03 4.34
CA LEU A 125 -10.12 10.00 3.68
C LEU A 125 -10.94 11.28 3.46
N SER A 126 -10.42 12.39 3.94
CA SER A 126 -11.02 13.72 3.76
C SER A 126 -10.04 14.67 3.10
N GLY A 127 -10.52 15.81 2.68
CA GLY A 127 -9.66 16.84 2.14
C GLY A 127 -10.39 18.11 1.80
N ASP A 128 -9.62 19.16 1.53
CA ASP A 128 -10.11 20.38 0.91
C ASP A 128 -9.97 20.29 -0.63
N HIS A 129 -9.94 21.42 -1.32
CA HIS A 129 -9.87 21.45 -2.78
C HIS A 129 -8.50 21.01 -3.35
N GLN A 130 -7.44 20.90 -2.53
CA GLN A 130 -6.09 20.55 -2.99
C GLN A 130 -5.28 19.68 -2.04
N HIS A 131 -5.77 19.41 -0.84
CA HIS A 131 -5.08 18.62 0.16
C HIS A 131 -5.94 17.45 0.61
N MET A 132 -5.30 16.40 1.08
CA MET A 132 -5.98 15.25 1.68
C MET A 132 -5.44 14.95 3.07
N TRP A 133 -6.26 14.33 3.91
CA TRP A 133 -5.89 13.79 5.21
C TRP A 133 -6.78 12.59 5.59
N PRO A 134 -6.23 11.60 6.31
CA PRO A 134 -4.83 11.46 6.73
C PRO A 134 -3.87 11.17 5.57
N TYR A 135 -2.57 11.16 5.86
CA TYR A 135 -1.48 10.73 4.97
C TYR A 135 -1.14 11.65 3.78
N GLY A 136 -1.70 12.85 3.74
CA GLY A 136 -1.41 13.82 2.67
C GLY A 136 -0.05 14.48 2.76
N ILE A 137 0.57 14.48 3.94
CA ILE A 137 1.86 15.15 4.23
C ILE A 137 1.80 16.64 3.84
N ASN A 138 0.76 17.35 4.32
CA ASN A 138 0.41 18.69 3.88
C ASN A 138 1.34 19.78 4.41
N GLY A 139 2.38 19.41 5.11
CA GLY A 139 3.40 20.34 5.61
C GLY A 139 4.57 19.60 6.23
N ALA A 140 5.69 20.32 6.39
CA ALA A 140 6.91 19.73 6.96
C ALA A 140 6.72 19.17 8.38
N HIS A 141 5.71 19.63 9.10
CA HIS A 141 5.38 19.16 10.46
C HIS A 141 4.66 17.80 10.45
N GLU A 142 4.06 17.40 9.34
CA GLU A 142 3.45 16.08 9.15
C GLU A 142 4.46 15.04 8.67
N ASP A 143 5.63 15.48 8.18
CA ASP A 143 6.70 14.59 7.70
C ASP A 143 7.62 14.19 8.86
N ASP A 144 7.32 13.10 9.52
CA ASP A 144 8.15 12.53 10.59
C ASP A 144 9.37 11.74 10.04
N GLY A 145 9.49 11.61 8.72
CA GLY A 145 10.56 10.88 8.04
C GLY A 145 10.39 9.36 8.11
N SER A 146 9.28 8.86 8.64
CA SER A 146 9.06 7.42 8.77
C SER A 146 8.76 6.77 7.43
N GLU A 147 9.31 5.58 7.24
CA GLU A 147 9.00 4.75 6.07
C GLU A 147 7.51 4.42 5.99
N LEU A 148 6.89 4.20 7.14
CA LEU A 148 5.48 3.83 7.21
C LEU A 148 4.56 4.96 6.70
N LEU A 149 4.88 6.21 7.00
CA LEU A 149 4.15 7.38 6.48
C LEU A 149 4.24 7.45 4.95
N TYR A 150 5.43 7.20 4.39
CA TYR A 150 5.64 7.25 2.94
C TYR A 150 4.96 6.08 2.23
N ILE A 151 4.94 4.90 2.85
CA ILE A 151 4.16 3.76 2.38
C ILE A 151 2.67 4.09 2.41
N ALA A 152 2.17 4.62 3.51
CA ALA A 152 0.75 4.98 3.67
C ALA A 152 0.30 6.01 2.61
N ASN A 153 1.07 7.08 2.40
CA ASN A 153 0.80 8.05 1.34
C ASN A 153 0.70 7.37 -0.04
N SER A 154 1.67 6.53 -0.38
CA SER A 154 1.70 5.85 -1.68
C SER A 154 0.53 4.86 -1.87
N LEU A 155 0.12 4.17 -0.81
CA LEU A 155 -1.03 3.26 -0.85
C LEU A 155 -2.36 4.01 -1.00
N VAL A 156 -2.48 5.16 -0.35
CA VAL A 156 -3.68 5.99 -0.49
C VAL A 156 -3.79 6.55 -1.92
N ILE A 157 -2.68 7.00 -2.53
CA ILE A 157 -2.72 7.45 -3.93
C ILE A 157 -3.06 6.31 -4.90
N GLN A 158 -2.54 5.10 -4.67
CA GLN A 158 -2.94 3.93 -5.44
C GLN A 158 -4.45 3.69 -5.32
N ALA A 159 -4.98 3.74 -4.10
CA ALA A 159 -6.41 3.52 -3.85
C ALA A 159 -7.29 4.62 -4.48
N LEU A 160 -6.85 5.87 -4.46
CA LEU A 160 -7.53 6.96 -5.18
C LEU A 160 -7.57 6.70 -6.68
N GLY A 161 -6.49 6.19 -7.26
CA GLY A 161 -6.47 5.79 -8.67
C GLY A 161 -7.41 4.63 -8.98
N GLU A 162 -7.50 3.65 -8.09
CA GLU A 162 -8.44 2.53 -8.20
C GLU A 162 -9.90 2.98 -8.11
N ASP A 163 -10.19 4.01 -7.33
CA ASP A 163 -11.50 4.64 -7.23
C ASP A 163 -11.83 5.54 -8.43
N GLY A 164 -10.86 5.81 -9.30
CA GLY A 164 -11.07 6.58 -10.53
C GLY A 164 -10.44 7.97 -10.55
N LEU A 165 -9.52 8.30 -9.61
CA LEU A 165 -8.74 9.53 -9.72
C LEU A 165 -7.99 9.53 -11.05
N GLN A 166 -8.28 10.52 -11.88
CA GLN A 166 -7.71 10.66 -13.22
C GLN A 166 -6.73 11.82 -13.28
N HIS A 167 -5.69 11.64 -14.10
CA HIS A 167 -4.69 12.67 -14.36
C HIS A 167 -4.22 12.64 -15.80
N THR A 168 -3.58 13.70 -16.24
CA THR A 168 -3.20 13.88 -17.64
C THR A 168 -2.16 12.84 -18.09
N GLY A 169 -2.51 12.04 -19.09
CA GLY A 169 -1.60 11.11 -19.77
C GLY A 169 -1.18 9.88 -18.98
N SER A 170 -1.73 9.68 -17.80
CA SER A 170 -1.39 8.56 -16.95
C SER A 170 -2.60 7.72 -16.58
N SER A 171 -2.37 6.53 -16.11
CA SER A 171 -3.43 5.64 -15.63
C SER A 171 -2.92 4.78 -14.48
N PHE A 172 -3.85 4.36 -13.64
CA PHE A 172 -3.63 3.26 -12.71
C PHE A 172 -4.11 1.98 -13.37
N SER A 173 -3.32 0.93 -13.27
CA SER A 173 -3.76 -0.39 -13.67
C SER A 173 -4.73 -0.98 -12.64
N ARG A 174 -5.20 -2.19 -12.86
CA ARG A 174 -6.10 -2.88 -11.93
C ARG A 174 -5.50 -2.92 -10.52
N PRO A 175 -6.37 -3.00 -9.49
CA PRO A 175 -5.96 -3.13 -8.10
C PRO A 175 -4.92 -4.22 -7.92
N TYR A 176 -3.93 -3.98 -7.08
CA TYR A 176 -3.00 -5.03 -6.65
C TYR A 176 -3.72 -6.18 -5.90
N PHE A 177 -4.86 -5.88 -5.29
CA PHE A 177 -5.65 -6.79 -4.45
C PHE A 177 -7.00 -7.02 -5.11
N SER A 178 -7.06 -7.82 -6.13
CA SER A 178 -8.32 -8.27 -6.70
C SER A 178 -8.44 -9.76 -6.47
N PHE A 179 -9.06 -10.13 -5.36
CA PHE A 179 -9.51 -11.49 -5.16
C PHE A 179 -10.98 -11.53 -5.60
N ASP A 180 -11.30 -12.41 -6.50
CA ASP A 180 -12.66 -12.56 -7.05
C ASP A 180 -13.69 -13.02 -6.03
N ASN A 181 -13.29 -13.16 -4.78
CA ASN A 181 -14.12 -13.63 -3.66
C ASN A 181 -14.88 -14.94 -4.01
N ASN A 182 -14.29 -15.73 -4.89
CA ASN A 182 -14.81 -17.01 -5.29
C ASN A 182 -14.31 -18.08 -4.33
N PRO A 183 -15.17 -18.72 -3.55
CA PRO A 183 -14.76 -19.71 -2.55
C PRO A 183 -14.16 -20.98 -3.16
N ALA A 184 -14.26 -21.17 -4.47
CA ALA A 184 -13.65 -22.29 -5.18
C ALA A 184 -12.18 -22.06 -5.55
N ASP A 185 -11.72 -20.79 -5.53
CA ASP A 185 -10.36 -20.46 -5.90
C ASP A 185 -9.37 -20.80 -4.78
N LYS A 186 -8.28 -21.44 -5.18
CA LYS A 186 -7.21 -21.82 -4.25
C LYS A 186 -6.00 -20.92 -4.45
N TYR A 187 -5.50 -20.40 -3.36
CA TYR A 187 -4.32 -19.55 -3.30
C TYR A 187 -3.20 -20.24 -2.54
N TYR A 188 -1.96 -19.93 -2.90
CA TYR A 188 -0.78 -20.50 -2.28
C TYR A 188 0.12 -19.36 -1.80
N ILE A 189 0.39 -19.34 -0.51
CA ILE A 189 1.19 -18.29 0.12
C ILE A 189 2.64 -18.74 0.09
N LYS A 190 3.40 -18.15 -0.83
CA LYS A 190 4.81 -18.43 -1.06
C LYS A 190 5.67 -17.33 -0.47
N ASN A 191 6.75 -17.71 0.20
CA ASN A 191 7.76 -16.75 0.62
C ASN A 191 8.69 -16.44 -0.55
N GLU A 192 8.78 -15.17 -0.92
CA GLU A 192 9.65 -14.67 -1.97
C GLU A 192 10.94 -14.03 -1.44
N ASP A 193 11.09 -13.90 -0.12
CA ASP A 193 12.31 -13.38 0.48
C ASP A 193 13.44 -14.42 0.45
N ALA A 194 14.41 -14.19 -0.44
CA ALA A 194 15.58 -15.06 -0.57
C ALA A 194 16.56 -14.93 0.60
N ASP A 195 16.56 -13.80 1.29
CA ASP A 195 17.53 -13.49 2.33
C ASP A 195 17.24 -14.21 3.66
N CYS A 196 16.00 -14.61 3.88
CA CYS A 196 15.60 -15.33 5.09
C CYS A 196 15.88 -16.84 5.06
N GLY A 197 16.50 -17.36 3.99
CA GLY A 197 16.77 -18.79 3.81
C GLY A 197 15.56 -19.68 3.59
N LEU A 198 14.39 -19.10 3.36
CA LEU A 198 13.11 -19.78 3.11
C LEU A 198 12.60 -19.59 1.67
N ALA A 199 13.46 -19.20 0.75
CA ALA A 199 13.11 -19.07 -0.66
C ALA A 199 12.38 -20.32 -1.17
N SER A 200 11.31 -20.13 -1.96
CA SER A 200 10.47 -21.22 -2.46
C SER A 200 9.78 -22.05 -1.37
N SER A 201 9.55 -21.49 -0.19
CA SER A 201 8.75 -22.13 0.84
C SER A 201 7.31 -21.63 0.81
N TYR A 202 6.39 -22.49 1.20
CA TYR A 202 4.97 -22.23 1.23
C TYR A 202 4.40 -22.37 2.64
N LEU A 203 3.48 -21.49 2.99
CA LEU A 203 2.71 -21.62 4.23
C LEU A 203 1.83 -22.85 4.14
N THR A 204 1.95 -23.73 5.10
CA THR A 204 1.20 -24.98 5.20
C THR A 204 0.60 -25.13 6.59
N ILE A 205 -0.35 -26.07 6.71
CA ILE A 205 -0.94 -26.42 8.00
C ILE A 205 -0.72 -27.93 8.27
N THR A 206 -0.47 -28.28 9.52
CA THR A 206 -0.44 -29.66 9.93
C THR A 206 -1.86 -30.22 10.13
N ARG A 207 -1.99 -31.53 10.22
CA ARG A 207 -3.27 -32.19 10.52
C ARG A 207 -3.88 -31.73 11.86
N THR A 208 -3.06 -31.30 12.78
CA THR A 208 -3.45 -30.81 14.11
C THR A 208 -3.75 -29.30 14.14
N GLY A 209 -3.65 -28.62 13.00
CA GLY A 209 -3.94 -27.20 12.88
C GLY A 209 -2.75 -26.26 13.12
N SER A 210 -1.54 -26.76 13.32
CA SER A 210 -0.37 -25.88 13.48
C SER A 210 0.11 -25.38 12.11
N LEU A 211 0.41 -24.07 12.03
CA LEU A 211 1.01 -23.47 10.85
C LEU A 211 2.49 -23.87 10.75
N THR A 212 2.92 -24.17 9.54
CA THR A 212 4.31 -24.48 9.21
C THR A 212 4.67 -23.90 7.85
N VAL A 213 5.97 -23.76 7.61
CA VAL A 213 6.52 -23.33 6.33
C VAL A 213 7.33 -24.48 5.75
N LYS A 214 7.07 -24.85 4.50
CA LYS A 214 7.74 -25.98 3.83
C LYS A 214 8.29 -25.57 2.48
N VAL A 215 9.54 -25.94 2.22
CA VAL A 215 10.13 -25.80 0.89
C VAL A 215 9.53 -26.86 -0.02
N MET A 216 8.98 -26.43 -1.16
CA MET A 216 8.41 -27.30 -2.18
C MET A 216 8.34 -26.57 -3.52
N SER A 217 8.18 -27.33 -4.63
CA SER A 217 7.92 -26.72 -5.93
C SER A 217 6.47 -26.20 -6.02
N SER A 218 6.19 -25.36 -7.03
CA SER A 218 4.82 -24.87 -7.31
C SER A 218 3.86 -26.04 -7.62
N GLU A 219 4.31 -27.06 -8.34
CA GLU A 219 3.52 -28.24 -8.65
C GLU A 219 3.21 -29.07 -7.38
N GLN A 220 4.19 -29.19 -6.49
CA GLN A 220 3.98 -29.86 -5.20
C GLN A 220 3.01 -29.08 -4.31
N ALA A 221 3.10 -27.75 -4.30
CA ALA A 221 2.16 -26.89 -3.58
C ALA A 221 0.75 -27.02 -4.15
N ALA A 222 0.61 -26.97 -5.48
CA ALA A 222 -0.68 -27.09 -6.16
C ALA A 222 -1.38 -28.44 -5.91
N ALA A 223 -0.61 -29.50 -5.70
CA ALA A 223 -1.11 -30.83 -5.37
C ALA A 223 -1.37 -31.05 -3.86
N ASN A 224 -1.16 -30.02 -3.02
CA ASN A 224 -1.20 -30.16 -1.57
C ASN A 224 -2.23 -29.24 -0.92
N ASP A 225 -3.39 -29.77 -0.58
CA ASP A 225 -4.46 -28.99 0.07
C ASP A 225 -4.05 -28.40 1.42
N SER A 226 -3.02 -28.93 2.09
CA SER A 226 -2.46 -28.29 3.30
C SER A 226 -1.72 -26.99 3.01
N ALA A 227 -1.28 -26.76 1.78
CA ALA A 227 -0.68 -25.50 1.33
C ALA A 227 -1.69 -24.58 0.63
N ALA A 228 -2.90 -25.06 0.40
CA ALA A 228 -3.96 -24.33 -0.30
C ALA A 228 -4.84 -23.56 0.68
N TRP A 229 -5.13 -22.32 0.33
CA TRP A 229 -5.95 -21.40 1.11
C TRP A 229 -7.06 -20.82 0.25
N THR A 230 -8.22 -20.61 0.81
CA THR A 230 -9.25 -19.75 0.23
C THR A 230 -9.16 -18.37 0.90
N ILE A 231 -9.38 -17.33 0.12
CA ILE A 231 -9.34 -15.94 0.59
C ILE A 231 -10.73 -15.36 0.42
N THR A 232 -11.31 -14.88 1.51
CA THR A 232 -12.66 -14.31 1.52
C THR A 232 -12.60 -12.88 1.99
N PHE A 233 -13.15 -11.97 1.21
CA PHE A 233 -13.34 -10.58 1.59
C PHE A 233 -14.62 -10.43 2.41
N SER A 234 -14.53 -9.69 3.52
CA SER A 234 -15.67 -9.35 4.36
C SER A 234 -16.08 -7.90 4.13
N PRO A 235 -17.20 -7.62 3.43
CA PRO A 235 -17.62 -6.25 3.17
C PRO A 235 -17.98 -5.43 4.42
N SER A 236 -18.36 -6.11 5.51
CA SER A 236 -18.79 -5.45 6.75
C SER A 236 -17.63 -4.80 7.52
N ASN A 237 -16.43 -5.34 7.40
CA ASN A 237 -15.22 -4.83 8.06
C ASN A 237 -14.07 -4.54 7.10
N GLN A 238 -14.25 -4.86 5.81
CA GLN A 238 -13.31 -4.59 4.73
C GLN A 238 -11.93 -5.28 4.88
N TYR A 239 -11.91 -6.45 5.50
CA TYR A 239 -10.72 -7.27 5.65
C TYR A 239 -10.87 -8.61 4.95
N TYR A 240 -9.75 -9.27 4.77
CA TYR A 240 -9.65 -10.61 4.20
C TYR A 240 -9.48 -11.64 5.29
N GLN A 241 -10.04 -12.80 5.08
CA GLN A 241 -9.89 -13.97 5.94
C GLN A 241 -9.28 -15.12 5.11
N LEU A 242 -8.33 -15.82 5.72
CA LEU A 242 -7.60 -16.91 5.07
C LEU A 242 -8.02 -18.24 5.72
N ARG A 243 -8.63 -19.11 4.93
CA ARG A 243 -9.09 -20.44 5.37
C ARG A 243 -8.34 -21.53 4.65
N ASN A 244 -7.78 -22.47 5.39
CA ASN A 244 -7.07 -23.59 4.80
C ASN A 244 -8.01 -24.63 4.19
N VAL A 245 -7.69 -25.13 2.99
CA VAL A 245 -8.54 -26.07 2.25
C VAL A 245 -8.60 -27.45 2.91
N ALA A 246 -7.46 -27.96 3.41
CA ALA A 246 -7.42 -29.32 3.99
C ALA A 246 -8.11 -29.42 5.34
N THR A 247 -8.04 -28.39 6.16
CA THR A 247 -8.52 -28.44 7.55
C THR A 247 -9.77 -27.60 7.81
N GLY A 248 -10.08 -26.65 6.93
CA GLY A 248 -11.16 -25.70 7.12
C GLY A 248 -10.89 -24.65 8.20
N ARG A 249 -9.69 -24.61 8.77
CA ARG A 249 -9.31 -23.66 9.83
C ARG A 249 -8.91 -22.33 9.26
N TYR A 250 -9.17 -21.27 10.02
CA TYR A 250 -8.75 -19.91 9.66
C TYR A 250 -7.46 -19.53 10.36
N ILE A 251 -6.63 -18.71 9.70
CA ILE A 251 -5.49 -18.06 10.35
C ILE A 251 -6.05 -17.04 11.34
N THR A 252 -5.47 -16.99 12.52
CA THR A 252 -5.78 -16.00 13.56
C THR A 252 -4.51 -15.44 14.17
N TYR A 253 -4.53 -14.15 14.46
CA TYR A 253 -3.48 -13.46 15.18
C TYR A 253 -3.73 -13.62 16.69
N THR A 254 -2.65 -13.81 17.45
CA THR A 254 -2.74 -13.89 18.92
C THR A 254 -2.06 -12.69 19.57
N ALA A 255 -2.52 -12.29 20.74
CA ALA A 255 -1.98 -11.14 21.47
C ALA A 255 -0.49 -11.23 21.83
N ALA A 256 0.16 -12.37 21.58
CA ALA A 256 1.59 -12.59 21.82
C ALA A 256 2.47 -12.40 20.58
N ASN A 257 2.01 -11.64 19.59
CA ASN A 257 2.68 -11.48 18.30
C ASN A 257 2.91 -12.81 17.56
N THR A 258 2.02 -13.74 17.72
CA THR A 258 2.07 -15.04 17.05
C THR A 258 0.81 -15.28 16.25
N ILE A 259 0.92 -16.11 15.23
CA ILE A 259 -0.23 -16.60 14.49
C ILE A 259 -0.54 -18.04 14.88
N SER A 260 -1.81 -18.37 14.82
CA SER A 260 -2.36 -19.69 15.08
C SER A 260 -3.48 -19.99 14.10
N THR A 261 -4.24 -21.03 14.36
CA THR A 261 -5.47 -21.31 13.60
C THR A 261 -6.65 -21.62 14.53
N ILE A 262 -7.86 -21.27 14.07
CA ILE A 262 -9.11 -21.57 14.77
C ILE A 262 -10.09 -22.29 13.83
N ASP A 263 -11.00 -23.09 14.41
CA ASP A 263 -12.00 -23.85 13.66
C ASP A 263 -13.16 -22.99 13.14
N GLN A 264 -13.49 -21.93 13.86
CA GLN A 264 -14.57 -21.01 13.53
C GLN A 264 -14.09 -19.57 13.57
N VAL A 265 -14.57 -18.78 12.62
CA VAL A 265 -14.40 -17.34 12.67
C VAL A 265 -15.30 -16.79 13.77
N VAL A 266 -14.67 -16.31 14.82
CA VAL A 266 -15.36 -15.48 15.81
C VAL A 266 -15.36 -14.06 15.24
N PRO A 267 -16.44 -13.27 15.38
CA PRO A 267 -16.44 -11.88 14.91
C PRO A 267 -15.49 -11.03 15.78
N SER A 268 -14.21 -11.21 15.59
CA SER A 268 -13.12 -10.50 16.24
C SER A 268 -12.21 -9.90 15.17
N THR A 269 -11.29 -9.05 15.55
CA THR A 269 -10.30 -8.48 14.65
C THR A 269 -9.12 -9.42 14.39
N SER A 270 -9.00 -10.50 15.15
CA SER A 270 -7.82 -11.38 15.11
C SER A 270 -7.68 -12.19 13.80
N GLU A 271 -8.77 -12.39 13.07
CA GLU A 271 -8.80 -13.10 11.79
C GLU A 271 -8.76 -12.16 10.58
N ASN A 272 -8.63 -10.86 10.83
CA ASN A 272 -8.61 -9.85 9.79
C ASN A 272 -7.21 -9.66 9.26
N PHE A 273 -7.05 -9.77 7.95
CA PHE A 273 -5.79 -9.55 7.25
C PHE A 273 -5.99 -8.59 6.08
N GLN A 274 -4.91 -7.96 5.68
CA GLN A 274 -4.83 -7.12 4.50
C GLN A 274 -3.62 -7.54 3.65
N PHE A 275 -3.68 -7.27 2.37
CA PHE A 275 -2.60 -7.51 1.44
C PHE A 275 -2.04 -6.16 1.00
N MET A 276 -0.78 -5.90 1.31
CA MET A 276 -0.10 -4.68 0.92
C MET A 276 1.03 -5.00 -0.06
N PRO A 277 1.22 -4.21 -1.12
CA PRO A 277 2.35 -4.41 -2.01
C PRO A 277 3.66 -4.25 -1.24
N GLY A 278 4.53 -5.24 -1.35
CA GLY A 278 5.89 -5.17 -0.84
C GLY A 278 6.78 -4.30 -1.72
N ARG A 279 7.93 -3.90 -1.21
CA ARG A 279 8.91 -3.10 -1.94
C ARG A 279 9.64 -3.88 -3.04
N ASN A 280 9.77 -5.16 -2.89
CA ASN A 280 10.53 -5.99 -3.82
C ASN A 280 9.64 -6.45 -4.97
N LYS A 281 10.07 -6.17 -6.19
CA LYS A 281 9.50 -6.82 -7.36
C LYS A 281 10.01 -8.26 -7.38
N VAL A 282 9.09 -9.18 -7.60
CA VAL A 282 9.46 -10.53 -8.01
C VAL A 282 9.76 -10.46 -9.51
N ASP A 283 11.04 -10.51 -9.86
CA ASP A 283 11.48 -10.62 -11.25
C ASP A 283 11.34 -12.08 -11.68
N THR A 284 10.31 -12.35 -12.45
CA THR A 284 10.08 -13.69 -13.03
C THR A 284 10.69 -13.83 -14.42
N GLY A 285 11.20 -12.72 -14.98
CA GLY A 285 11.66 -12.66 -16.36
C GLY A 285 10.50 -12.61 -17.38
N ASP A 286 9.25 -12.57 -16.91
CA ASP A 286 8.06 -12.41 -17.72
C ASP A 286 7.29 -11.17 -17.23
N PRO A 287 7.21 -10.09 -18.03
CA PRO A 287 6.54 -8.86 -17.62
C PRO A 287 5.07 -9.04 -17.21
N ASP A 288 4.38 -10.04 -17.77
CA ASP A 288 2.98 -10.33 -17.43
C ASP A 288 2.86 -11.08 -16.09
N LEU A 289 3.95 -11.73 -15.66
CA LEU A 289 4.05 -12.44 -14.40
C LEU A 289 4.90 -11.69 -13.37
N ASP A 290 5.59 -10.62 -13.76
CA ASP A 290 6.34 -9.77 -12.83
C ASP A 290 5.38 -9.10 -11.86
N ARG A 291 5.18 -9.79 -10.76
CA ARG A 291 4.27 -9.37 -9.70
C ARG A 291 5.08 -8.80 -8.55
N LYS A 292 4.57 -7.74 -7.97
CA LYS A 292 5.08 -7.28 -6.68
C LYS A 292 4.76 -8.34 -5.63
N ALA A 293 5.71 -8.59 -4.75
CA ALA A 293 5.43 -9.35 -3.55
C ALA A 293 4.42 -8.60 -2.68
N TYR A 294 3.66 -9.32 -1.88
CA TYR A 294 2.69 -8.75 -0.96
C TYR A 294 3.11 -9.03 0.48
N TRP A 295 2.90 -8.06 1.33
CA TRP A 295 2.85 -8.28 2.76
C TRP A 295 1.42 -8.68 3.15
N ILE A 296 1.27 -9.78 3.83
CA ILE A 296 0.03 -10.15 4.47
C ILE A 296 0.10 -9.57 5.88
N ILE A 297 -0.77 -8.62 6.18
CA ILE A 297 -0.66 -7.80 7.36
C ILE A 297 -1.91 -7.98 8.22
N HIS A 298 -1.69 -8.19 9.52
CA HIS A 298 -2.74 -8.04 10.52
C HIS A 298 -2.73 -6.59 11.02
N PRO A 299 -3.87 -5.88 10.94
CA PRO A 299 -3.96 -4.52 11.42
C PRO A 299 -3.89 -4.51 12.96
N GLU A 300 -2.80 -4.01 13.48
CA GLU A 300 -2.66 -3.67 14.89
C GLU A 300 -2.51 -2.15 15.00
N GLY A 301 -3.42 -1.52 15.78
CA GLY A 301 -3.60 -0.08 15.82
C GLY A 301 -2.34 0.77 15.78
N ASN A 302 -2.52 2.01 15.34
CA ASN A 302 -1.52 3.07 15.35
C ASN A 302 -0.14 2.70 14.75
N TRP A 303 -0.08 2.51 13.43
CA TRP A 303 1.18 2.45 12.69
C TRP A 303 2.12 1.28 12.99
N SER A 304 1.63 0.22 13.60
CA SER A 304 2.39 -0.99 13.88
C SER A 304 1.73 -2.26 13.35
N PRO A 305 1.42 -2.32 12.04
CA PRO A 305 0.87 -3.55 11.48
C PRO A 305 1.86 -4.70 11.64
N LYS A 306 1.35 -5.89 11.90
CA LYS A 306 2.17 -7.10 12.01
C LYS A 306 2.11 -7.87 10.69
N CYS A 307 3.25 -8.12 10.10
CA CYS A 307 3.34 -8.91 8.88
C CYS A 307 3.39 -10.41 9.18
N LEU A 308 2.72 -11.19 8.35
CA LEU A 308 2.94 -12.62 8.29
C LEU A 308 4.36 -12.89 7.80
N ALA A 309 5.20 -13.51 8.60
CA ALA A 309 6.58 -13.79 8.26
C ALA A 309 6.91 -15.27 8.47
N GLY A 310 7.74 -15.82 7.60
CA GLY A 310 8.38 -17.10 7.80
C GLY A 310 9.60 -16.92 8.70
N VAL A 311 9.67 -17.64 9.80
CA VAL A 311 10.87 -17.64 10.67
C VAL A 311 11.59 -18.97 10.56
N ALA A 312 12.84 -18.91 10.10
CA ALA A 312 13.72 -20.08 10.07
C ALA A 312 14.27 -20.33 11.47
N ASN A 313 13.71 -21.29 12.18
CA ASN A 313 14.30 -21.78 13.43
C ASN A 313 14.30 -23.30 13.41
N SER A 314 15.38 -23.90 12.88
CA SER A 314 15.55 -25.35 12.82
C SER A 314 14.43 -26.11 12.09
N ALA A 315 14.40 -27.40 12.12
CA ALA A 315 13.53 -28.28 11.32
C ALA A 315 12.01 -28.05 11.44
N ASN A 316 11.56 -27.12 12.27
CA ASN A 316 10.17 -26.70 12.43
C ASN A 316 10.09 -25.19 12.39
N THR A 317 9.86 -24.61 11.21
CA THR A 317 9.62 -23.20 11.07
C THR A 317 8.16 -22.89 11.38
N THR A 318 7.92 -22.01 12.33
CA THR A 318 6.62 -21.42 12.58
C THR A 318 6.54 -20.07 11.87
N ALA A 319 5.42 -19.76 11.25
CA ALA A 319 5.19 -18.42 10.79
C ALA A 319 4.98 -17.50 11.99
N ALA A 320 5.66 -16.38 11.99
CA ALA A 320 5.51 -15.34 13.01
C ALA A 320 5.32 -13.98 12.34
N THR A 321 4.68 -13.08 13.03
CA THR A 321 4.47 -11.70 12.59
C THR A 321 5.47 -10.76 13.24
#